data_bbf88274a71c794696c1f933dd0704d0
#
_entry.id   bbf88274a71c794696c1f933dd0704d0
#
_cell.length_a   1.000
_cell.length_b   1.000
_cell.length_c   1.000
_cell.angle_alpha   90.00
_cell.angle_beta   90.00
_cell.angle_gamma   90.00
#
_symmetry.space_group_name_H-M   'P 1'
#
loop_
_entity.id
_entity.type
_entity.pdbx_description
1 polymer ?
#
loop_
_entity_poly.entity_id
_entity_poly.type
_entity_poly.pdbx_seq_one_letter_code
_entity_poly.pdbx_strand_id
1 'polypeptide(L)'
;MKKLLATSALFAAALFAKAQVPAYATLDINNIEAQVNSEGSLFWDFANAKFEVPKGSNRHTIFANALWIGGYDASSTLKIAGATYRQTGNDFWPGPLDITGSTNAATIAAYDKIWKLNQCDIDAYVTWWNGGQVGINPVDPAAMNMINTWPGNAPDGVPLAPYADMNSNGTYDPYAGDYPLIKGDQALFFVYNDKGGVHTETGGQSIGLEFQCMVYGYGCSNDSALNNTIFTNYKIINKSSFRLDSAFIGNWTDFDIGSASDDFIGCDVARSAFYAYNGNMIDDNSPAGQFPYGTNPPAQAVVFLAGPYAKANGLDDPAASVPNGFNYGDGIPDNERLGMSRFVYYNNDFSPTGNPSSAVDFYNYMTGTWKDATPVTYGGTGHLTGVNCDYMFPGVTDPSGFGTSGVPQPAWDETTSGNVPADRRGLGSSGPFTFQPGSIQELDFAYVFGRATSGGNLASVTVMQERIDSIRQKFEDGITGCGCASLTGISENENASSLLLYPNPANENITVQISSITGDYMANIYDARGRLVITQKLSGTSENTIGISGLKKGLYLINITDGERSFTKRFVKQ
;
A
#
# COMPACT_ATOMS: atom_id res chain seq x y z
N MET A 1 -0.46 -49.74 -59.18
CA MET A 1 -1.44 -49.19 -58.22
C MET A 1 -0.72 -48.70 -56.98
N LYS A 2 -0.35 -47.45 -56.92
CA LYS A 2 0.27 -46.80 -55.75
C LYS A 2 -0.81 -46.05 -55.00
N LYS A 3 -1.10 -46.44 -53.76
CA LYS A 3 -2.00 -45.71 -52.86
C LYS A 3 -1.21 -44.59 -52.18
N LEU A 4 -1.62 -43.35 -52.44
CA LEU A 4 -1.20 -42.19 -51.65
C LEU A 4 -1.99 -42.17 -50.34
N LEU A 5 -1.30 -42.24 -49.23
CA LEU A 5 -1.85 -41.87 -47.93
C LEU A 5 -1.62 -40.38 -47.73
N ALA A 6 -2.69 -39.61 -47.64
CA ALA A 6 -2.65 -38.22 -47.21
C ALA A 6 -2.78 -38.18 -45.70
N THR A 7 -1.72 -37.78 -44.99
CA THR A 7 -1.72 -37.53 -43.57
C THR A 7 -2.10 -36.07 -43.35
N SER A 8 -3.34 -35.82 -42.86
CA SER A 8 -3.79 -34.49 -42.44
C SER A 8 -3.21 -34.21 -41.08
N ALA A 9 -2.24 -33.31 -41.01
CA ALA A 9 -1.78 -32.75 -39.73
C ALA A 9 -2.78 -31.68 -39.25
N LEU A 10 -3.53 -31.97 -38.19
CA LEU A 10 -4.33 -30.98 -37.48
C LEU A 10 -3.36 -30.11 -36.65
N PHE A 11 -3.11 -28.89 -37.10
CA PHE A 11 -2.50 -27.86 -36.24
C PHE A 11 -3.57 -27.36 -35.25
N ALA A 12 -3.53 -27.80 -34.01
CA ALA A 12 -4.22 -27.17 -32.92
C ALA A 12 -3.49 -25.84 -32.60
N ALA A 13 -4.02 -24.73 -33.09
CA ALA A 13 -3.61 -23.41 -32.64
C ALA A 13 -4.11 -23.27 -31.19
N ALA A 14 -3.22 -23.46 -30.23
CA ALA A 14 -3.45 -23.03 -28.85
C ALA A 14 -3.54 -21.49 -28.89
N LEU A 15 -4.75 -20.97 -28.85
CA LEU A 15 -5.01 -19.57 -28.53
C LEU A 15 -4.55 -19.39 -27.07
N PHE A 16 -3.36 -18.87 -26.89
CA PHE A 16 -2.99 -18.27 -25.60
C PHE A 16 -3.90 -17.04 -25.42
N ALA A 17 -5.00 -17.21 -24.70
CA ALA A 17 -5.72 -16.08 -24.14
C ALA A 17 -4.69 -15.33 -23.30
N LYS A 18 -4.30 -14.12 -23.71
CA LYS A 18 -3.60 -13.19 -22.80
C LYS A 18 -4.49 -13.07 -21.57
N ALA A 19 -3.94 -13.41 -20.40
CA ALA A 19 -4.64 -13.14 -19.16
C ALA A 19 -5.05 -11.66 -19.18
N GLN A 20 -6.32 -11.40 -18.96
CA GLN A 20 -6.81 -10.02 -18.91
C GLN A 20 -6.11 -9.34 -17.74
N VAL A 21 -5.47 -8.20 -18.01
CA VAL A 21 -4.88 -7.38 -16.93
C VAL A 21 -6.04 -6.91 -16.03
N PRO A 22 -6.01 -7.19 -14.73
CA PRO A 22 -7.06 -6.75 -13.82
C PRO A 22 -7.22 -5.24 -13.82
N ALA A 23 -8.38 -4.76 -13.41
CA ALA A 23 -8.59 -3.35 -13.17
C ALA A 23 -7.64 -2.84 -12.06
N TYR A 24 -7.18 -1.62 -12.20
CA TYR A 24 -6.27 -1.00 -11.23
C TYR A 24 -6.68 0.44 -10.91
N ALA A 25 -6.21 0.93 -9.78
CA ALA A 25 -6.29 2.34 -9.39
C ALA A 25 -5.03 2.73 -8.59
N THR A 26 -4.78 4.02 -8.50
CA THR A 26 -3.62 4.58 -7.80
C THR A 26 -4.06 5.37 -6.58
N LEU A 27 -3.49 5.07 -5.41
CA LEU A 27 -3.56 5.92 -4.22
C LEU A 27 -2.50 7.01 -4.36
N ASP A 28 -2.88 8.28 -4.17
CA ASP A 28 -2.01 9.42 -4.49
C ASP A 28 -2.25 10.65 -3.59
N ILE A 29 -2.85 10.45 -2.43
CA ILE A 29 -3.25 11.55 -1.53
C ILE A 29 -2.07 12.19 -0.77
N ASN A 30 -0.97 11.47 -0.60
CA ASN A 30 0.18 11.92 0.19
C ASN A 30 1.50 11.87 -0.60
N ASN A 31 2.64 11.78 0.06
CA ASN A 31 3.96 11.72 -0.58
C ASN A 31 4.25 10.40 -1.31
N ILE A 32 3.34 9.44 -1.25
CA ILE A 32 3.46 8.13 -1.91
C ILE A 32 2.43 8.05 -3.02
N GLU A 33 2.83 7.49 -4.16
CA GLU A 33 1.94 7.08 -5.23
C GLU A 33 2.03 5.55 -5.39
N ALA A 34 0.89 4.86 -5.21
CA ALA A 34 0.89 3.41 -5.18
C ALA A 34 -0.27 2.81 -5.95
N GLN A 35 0.05 1.92 -6.90
CA GLN A 35 -0.95 1.18 -7.67
C GLN A 35 -1.49 -0.01 -6.88
N VAL A 36 -2.77 -0.24 -7.03
CA VAL A 36 -3.52 -1.37 -6.46
C VAL A 36 -4.25 -2.07 -7.58
N ASN A 37 -4.28 -3.40 -7.56
CA ASN A 37 -4.94 -4.23 -8.58
C ASN A 37 -6.14 -4.97 -7.96
N SER A 38 -7.22 -5.13 -8.72
CA SER A 38 -8.52 -5.63 -8.22
C SER A 38 -8.52 -7.08 -7.74
N GLU A 39 -7.49 -7.86 -8.10
CA GLU A 39 -7.33 -9.24 -7.67
C GLU A 39 -6.45 -9.41 -6.43
N GLY A 40 -6.00 -8.32 -5.80
CA GLY A 40 -5.30 -8.35 -4.52
C GLY A 40 -3.78 -8.21 -4.59
N SER A 41 -3.14 -8.19 -5.77
CA SER A 41 -1.74 -7.81 -5.85
C SER A 41 -1.58 -6.28 -5.78
N LEU A 42 -0.54 -5.81 -5.10
CA LEU A 42 -0.32 -4.41 -4.83
C LEU A 42 1.03 -3.96 -5.39
N PHE A 43 1.12 -2.66 -5.73
CA PHE A 43 2.35 -1.88 -5.95
C PHE A 43 3.13 -2.22 -7.22
N TRP A 44 2.54 -2.91 -8.20
CA TRP A 44 3.14 -3.19 -9.50
C TRP A 44 2.08 -3.23 -10.62
N ASP A 45 2.53 -3.10 -11.88
CA ASP A 45 1.69 -3.14 -13.07
C ASP A 45 1.88 -4.42 -13.91
N PHE A 46 2.34 -5.51 -13.28
CA PHE A 46 2.74 -6.79 -13.88
C PHE A 46 4.03 -6.74 -14.72
N ALA A 47 4.72 -5.61 -14.72
CA ALA A 47 6.00 -5.41 -15.40
C ALA A 47 6.97 -4.53 -14.62
N ASN A 48 6.44 -3.51 -13.92
CA ASN A 48 7.23 -2.49 -13.25
C ASN A 48 6.73 -2.22 -11.84
N ALA A 49 7.61 -1.79 -10.96
CA ALA A 49 7.28 -1.27 -9.65
C ALA A 49 6.34 -0.05 -9.73
N LYS A 50 5.39 0.05 -8.81
CA LYS A 50 4.39 1.12 -8.70
C LYS A 50 4.14 1.57 -7.27
N PHE A 51 5.17 1.51 -6.42
CA PHE A 51 5.17 2.15 -5.11
C PHE A 51 6.21 3.26 -5.13
N GLU A 52 5.79 4.41 -5.65
CA GLU A 52 6.67 5.53 -5.89
C GLU A 52 6.73 6.46 -4.67
N VAL A 53 7.94 6.77 -4.21
CA VAL A 53 8.18 7.70 -3.10
C VAL A 53 9.55 8.38 -3.21
N PRO A 54 9.62 9.73 -3.18
CA PRO A 54 8.50 10.68 -3.21
C PRO A 54 7.71 10.61 -4.51
N LYS A 55 6.42 10.85 -4.44
CA LYS A 55 5.54 10.93 -5.61
C LYS A 55 6.09 11.89 -6.68
N GLY A 56 6.13 11.48 -7.95
CA GLY A 56 6.68 12.21 -9.08
C GLY A 56 8.21 12.06 -9.27
N SER A 57 8.87 11.18 -8.48
CA SER A 57 10.32 10.99 -8.54
C SER A 57 10.79 9.86 -9.46
N ASN A 58 9.89 8.99 -9.88
CA ASN A 58 10.16 7.68 -10.51
C ASN A 58 11.06 6.75 -9.66
N ARG A 59 11.12 6.97 -8.34
CA ARG A 59 11.87 6.12 -7.41
C ARG A 59 10.93 5.25 -6.63
N HIS A 60 11.27 3.99 -6.48
CA HIS A 60 10.44 2.98 -5.85
C HIS A 60 11.14 2.37 -4.64
N THR A 61 10.38 1.82 -3.68
CA THR A 61 10.92 1.08 -2.53
C THR A 61 10.32 -0.31 -2.41
N ILE A 62 9.23 -0.57 -3.14
CA ILE A 62 8.58 -1.89 -3.22
C ILE A 62 8.31 -2.17 -4.70
N PHE A 63 8.71 -3.36 -5.17
CA PHE A 63 8.38 -3.84 -6.51
C PHE A 63 6.97 -4.43 -6.55
N ALA A 64 6.66 -5.35 -5.62
CA ALA A 64 5.35 -5.99 -5.54
C ALA A 64 5.02 -6.40 -4.09
N ASN A 65 3.74 -6.50 -3.78
CA ASN A 65 3.24 -6.96 -2.50
C ASN A 65 1.96 -7.78 -2.68
N ALA A 66 1.77 -8.80 -1.85
CA ALA A 66 0.56 -9.62 -1.82
C ALA A 66 0.40 -10.36 -0.49
N LEU A 67 -0.83 -10.79 -0.18
CA LEU A 67 -1.07 -11.70 0.93
C LEU A 67 -0.87 -13.15 0.53
N TRP A 68 -0.34 -13.96 1.47
CA TRP A 68 -0.38 -15.41 1.46
C TRP A 68 -1.23 -15.89 2.63
N ILE A 69 -2.01 -16.93 2.42
CA ILE A 69 -2.82 -17.53 3.50
C ILE A 69 -2.90 -19.03 3.31
N GLY A 70 -2.68 -19.79 4.37
CA GLY A 70 -2.76 -21.24 4.32
C GLY A 70 -2.97 -21.87 5.69
N GLY A 71 -3.40 -23.13 5.67
CA GLY A 71 -3.66 -23.94 6.85
C GLY A 71 -4.15 -25.33 6.46
N TYR A 72 -4.43 -26.15 7.43
CA TYR A 72 -4.89 -27.52 7.20
C TYR A 72 -6.38 -27.68 7.48
N ASP A 73 -7.09 -28.39 6.61
CA ASP A 73 -8.45 -28.82 6.89
C ASP A 73 -8.49 -30.02 7.89
N ALA A 74 -9.68 -30.43 8.31
CA ALA A 74 -9.86 -31.54 9.26
C ALA A 74 -9.33 -32.89 8.75
N SER A 75 -9.06 -33.02 7.45
CA SER A 75 -8.44 -34.19 6.83
C SER A 75 -6.91 -34.08 6.73
N SER A 76 -6.32 -33.08 7.36
CA SER A 76 -4.89 -32.73 7.25
C SER A 76 -4.45 -32.40 5.82
N THR A 77 -5.37 -31.92 4.99
CA THR A 77 -5.04 -31.45 3.64
C THR A 77 -4.65 -29.97 3.69
N LEU A 78 -3.48 -29.65 3.15
CA LEU A 78 -3.04 -28.26 3.03
C LEU A 78 -3.91 -27.50 2.03
N LYS A 79 -4.47 -26.42 2.49
CA LYS A 79 -5.21 -25.41 1.71
C LYS A 79 -4.41 -24.13 1.71
N ILE A 80 -4.17 -23.53 0.55
CA ILE A 80 -3.31 -22.34 0.47
C ILE A 80 -3.63 -21.52 -0.76
N ALA A 81 -3.51 -20.20 -0.61
CA ALA A 81 -3.54 -19.22 -1.66
C ALA A 81 -2.44 -18.18 -1.43
N GLY A 82 -1.79 -17.74 -2.48
CA GLY A 82 -0.75 -16.74 -2.43
C GLY A 82 -0.54 -16.11 -3.80
N ALA A 83 0.11 -14.95 -3.82
CA ALA A 83 0.56 -14.32 -5.05
C ALA A 83 1.98 -13.78 -4.84
N THR A 84 2.76 -13.82 -5.92
CA THR A 84 4.07 -13.18 -6.00
C THR A 84 4.07 -12.31 -7.25
N TYR A 85 4.87 -12.69 -8.25
CA TYR A 85 4.78 -12.11 -9.58
C TYR A 85 3.75 -12.90 -10.39
N ARG A 86 2.68 -12.32 -10.83
CA ARG A 86 1.66 -13.01 -11.66
C ARG A 86 2.15 -13.53 -13.01
N GLN A 87 3.45 -13.52 -13.26
CA GLN A 87 4.03 -14.16 -14.43
C GLN A 87 4.05 -15.69 -14.32
N THR A 88 3.99 -16.27 -13.11
CA THR A 88 4.05 -17.73 -12.89
C THR A 88 2.68 -18.34 -12.75
N GLY A 89 1.74 -17.66 -12.07
CA GLY A 89 0.43 -18.21 -11.85
C GLY A 89 -0.59 -17.23 -11.31
N ASN A 90 -1.71 -17.75 -10.84
CA ASN A 90 -2.79 -17.00 -10.23
C ASN A 90 -3.56 -17.87 -9.23
N ASP A 91 -3.73 -17.36 -8.00
CA ASP A 91 -4.54 -17.98 -6.96
C ASP A 91 -5.70 -17.05 -6.52
N PHE A 92 -5.77 -15.82 -7.04
CA PHE A 92 -6.78 -14.83 -6.67
C PHE A 92 -7.50 -14.25 -7.87
N TRP A 93 -8.78 -13.96 -7.71
CA TRP A 93 -9.67 -13.40 -8.74
C TRP A 93 -10.53 -12.29 -8.16
N PRO A 94 -10.86 -11.23 -8.94
CA PRO A 94 -11.79 -10.20 -8.50
C PRO A 94 -13.16 -10.74 -8.11
N GLY A 95 -13.80 -10.07 -7.16
CA GLY A 95 -15.20 -10.26 -6.81
C GLY A 95 -15.45 -11.14 -5.59
N PRO A 96 -16.71 -11.09 -5.09
CA PRO A 96 -17.14 -11.84 -3.92
C PRO A 96 -17.40 -13.32 -4.24
N LEU A 97 -17.52 -14.09 -3.17
CA LEU A 97 -18.10 -15.43 -3.18
C LEU A 97 -19.59 -15.33 -2.80
N ASP A 98 -20.40 -16.21 -3.40
CA ASP A 98 -21.79 -16.39 -2.98
C ASP A 98 -21.89 -17.10 -1.62
N ILE A 99 -23.13 -17.30 -1.13
CA ILE A 99 -23.38 -17.97 0.15
C ILE A 99 -22.89 -19.42 0.19
N THR A 100 -22.64 -20.04 -0.96
CA THR A 100 -22.08 -21.41 -1.07
C THR A 100 -20.56 -21.43 -1.14
N GLY A 101 -19.88 -20.28 -1.07
CA GLY A 101 -18.44 -20.14 -1.22
C GLY A 101 -17.97 -20.31 -2.66
N SER A 102 -18.80 -19.98 -3.64
CA SER A 102 -18.53 -20.12 -5.08
C SER A 102 -18.56 -18.77 -5.79
N THR A 103 -17.91 -18.71 -6.95
CA THR A 103 -17.96 -17.57 -7.86
C THR A 103 -18.07 -18.05 -9.32
N ASN A 104 -18.26 -17.14 -10.26
CA ASN A 104 -18.32 -17.43 -11.67
C ASN A 104 -17.75 -16.29 -12.52
N ALA A 105 -17.52 -16.54 -13.80
CA ALA A 105 -16.91 -15.58 -14.72
C ALA A 105 -17.69 -14.25 -14.82
N ALA A 106 -19.01 -14.27 -14.69
CA ALA A 106 -19.83 -13.05 -14.75
C ALA A 106 -19.62 -12.19 -13.49
N THR A 107 -19.57 -12.82 -12.31
CA THR A 107 -19.25 -12.14 -11.03
C THR A 107 -17.84 -11.57 -11.07
N ILE A 108 -16.85 -12.35 -11.51
CA ILE A 108 -15.47 -11.89 -11.65
C ILE A 108 -15.40 -10.65 -12.54
N ALA A 109 -16.03 -10.68 -13.71
CA ALA A 109 -16.03 -9.55 -14.64
C ALA A 109 -16.78 -8.31 -14.09
N ALA A 110 -17.86 -8.50 -13.32
CA ALA A 110 -18.65 -7.41 -12.74
C ALA A 110 -17.90 -6.69 -11.61
N TYR A 111 -17.03 -7.40 -10.89
CA TYR A 111 -16.27 -6.89 -9.77
C TYR A 111 -14.77 -6.68 -10.08
N ASP A 112 -14.35 -6.85 -11.34
CA ASP A 112 -13.02 -6.42 -11.80
C ASP A 112 -12.99 -4.88 -11.86
N LYS A 113 -12.97 -4.28 -10.65
CA LYS A 113 -13.13 -2.85 -10.41
C LYS A 113 -12.53 -2.45 -9.07
N ILE A 114 -12.05 -1.22 -9.00
CA ILE A 114 -11.63 -0.57 -7.76
C ILE A 114 -12.45 0.72 -7.58
N TRP A 115 -13.04 0.89 -6.40
CA TRP A 115 -13.76 2.11 -6.02
C TRP A 115 -12.78 3.05 -5.33
N LYS A 116 -12.36 4.11 -6.04
CA LYS A 116 -11.51 5.17 -5.50
C LYS A 116 -12.39 6.34 -5.07
N LEU A 117 -12.30 6.73 -3.79
CA LEU A 117 -13.03 7.87 -3.21
C LEU A 117 -12.11 8.70 -2.32
N ASN A 118 -12.37 10.01 -2.29
CA ASN A 118 -11.80 10.93 -1.31
C ASN A 118 -12.88 11.23 -0.25
N GLN A 119 -12.48 11.40 0.99
CA GLN A 119 -13.42 11.79 2.06
C GLN A 119 -14.13 13.09 1.73
N CYS A 120 -13.44 14.01 1.05
CA CYS A 120 -14.02 15.29 0.62
C CYS A 120 -15.21 15.18 -0.33
N ASP A 121 -15.16 14.21 -1.23
CA ASP A 121 -16.27 13.98 -2.17
C ASP A 121 -17.49 13.44 -1.42
N ILE A 122 -17.26 12.59 -0.42
CA ILE A 122 -18.30 12.06 0.46
C ILE A 122 -18.89 13.21 1.32
N ASP A 123 -18.05 14.02 1.95
CA ASP A 123 -18.48 15.15 2.79
C ASP A 123 -19.29 16.18 1.98
N ALA A 124 -18.88 16.46 0.75
CA ALA A 124 -19.59 17.34 -0.17
C ALA A 124 -20.97 16.76 -0.54
N TYR A 125 -21.04 15.44 -0.81
CA TYR A 125 -22.28 14.75 -1.07
C TYR A 125 -23.24 14.82 0.14
N VAL A 126 -22.75 14.47 1.34
CA VAL A 126 -23.53 14.48 2.58
C VAL A 126 -24.04 15.90 2.89
N THR A 127 -23.20 16.92 2.70
CA THR A 127 -23.60 18.31 2.90
C THR A 127 -24.70 18.75 1.95
N TRP A 128 -24.57 18.41 0.66
CA TRP A 128 -25.56 18.73 -0.36
C TRP A 128 -26.89 17.99 -0.12
N TRP A 129 -26.81 16.71 0.25
CA TRP A 129 -27.99 15.90 0.57
C TRP A 129 -28.75 16.48 1.77
N ASN A 130 -28.06 16.72 2.89
CA ASN A 130 -28.65 17.26 4.11
C ASN A 130 -29.17 18.70 3.92
N GLY A 131 -28.64 19.45 2.95
CA GLY A 131 -29.13 20.77 2.53
C GLY A 131 -30.41 20.71 1.69
N GLY A 132 -31.04 19.54 1.51
CA GLY A 132 -32.25 19.35 0.73
C GLY A 132 -32.00 19.32 -0.78
N GLN A 133 -30.81 19.03 -1.22
CA GLN A 133 -30.38 18.91 -2.63
C GLN A 133 -30.61 20.19 -3.43
N VAL A 134 -30.47 21.34 -2.77
CA VAL A 134 -30.65 22.66 -3.40
C VAL A 134 -29.42 23.01 -4.24
N GLY A 135 -29.63 23.36 -5.51
CA GLY A 135 -28.58 23.71 -6.44
C GLY A 135 -27.97 22.53 -7.18
N ILE A 136 -26.83 22.79 -7.81
CA ILE A 136 -26.08 21.75 -8.54
C ILE A 136 -25.33 20.89 -7.52
N ASN A 137 -25.36 19.56 -7.70
CA ASN A 137 -24.54 18.65 -6.91
C ASN A 137 -23.04 19.06 -7.02
N PRO A 138 -22.37 19.34 -5.90
CA PRO A 138 -20.96 19.82 -5.93
C PRO A 138 -19.94 18.71 -6.17
N VAL A 139 -20.37 17.44 -6.09
CA VAL A 139 -19.49 16.27 -6.24
C VAL A 139 -19.11 16.07 -7.70
N ASP A 140 -17.84 15.81 -7.96
CA ASP A 140 -17.36 15.46 -9.30
C ASP A 140 -18.14 14.26 -9.85
N PRO A 141 -18.55 14.25 -11.13
CA PRO A 141 -19.31 13.15 -11.71
C PRO A 141 -18.65 11.78 -11.61
N ALA A 142 -17.32 11.69 -11.64
CA ALA A 142 -16.61 10.43 -11.48
C ALA A 142 -16.68 9.93 -10.03
N ALA A 143 -16.49 10.81 -9.05
CA ALA A 143 -16.67 10.49 -7.64
C ALA A 143 -18.13 10.11 -7.33
N MET A 144 -19.10 10.84 -7.90
CA MET A 144 -20.53 10.51 -7.75
C MET A 144 -20.84 9.13 -8.33
N ASN A 145 -20.21 8.74 -9.45
CA ASN A 145 -20.36 7.39 -9.99
C ASN A 145 -19.79 6.32 -9.04
N MET A 146 -18.68 6.61 -8.34
CA MET A 146 -18.16 5.69 -7.32
C MET A 146 -19.10 5.58 -6.11
N ILE A 147 -19.68 6.67 -5.65
CA ILE A 147 -20.72 6.69 -4.61
C ILE A 147 -21.93 5.85 -5.06
N ASN A 148 -22.46 6.11 -6.26
CA ASN A 148 -23.66 5.41 -6.78
C ASN A 148 -23.44 3.91 -7.00
N THR A 149 -22.22 3.47 -7.23
CA THR A 149 -21.87 2.08 -7.51
C THR A 149 -21.11 1.41 -6.36
N TRP A 150 -21.04 2.06 -5.19
CA TRP A 150 -20.38 1.51 -4.01
C TRP A 150 -21.00 0.15 -3.64
N PRO A 151 -20.19 -0.89 -3.36
CA PRO A 151 -20.72 -2.23 -3.17
C PRO A 151 -21.25 -2.46 -1.73
N GLY A 152 -22.09 -1.54 -1.26
CA GLY A 152 -22.82 -1.68 0.00
C GLY A 152 -23.87 -2.79 -0.03
N ASN A 153 -24.29 -3.23 -1.23
CA ASN A 153 -25.19 -4.35 -1.42
C ASN A 153 -24.45 -5.49 -2.13
N ALA A 154 -24.35 -6.64 -1.49
CA ALA A 154 -23.82 -7.84 -2.12
C ALA A 154 -24.90 -8.63 -2.85
N PRO A 155 -24.54 -9.50 -3.79
CA PRO A 155 -25.49 -10.40 -4.47
C PRO A 155 -26.25 -11.32 -3.53
N ASP A 156 -25.70 -11.64 -2.37
CA ASP A 156 -26.29 -12.49 -1.32
C ASP A 156 -27.00 -11.69 -0.20
N GLY A 157 -27.06 -10.36 -0.34
CA GLY A 157 -27.68 -9.46 0.64
C GLY A 157 -26.79 -9.11 1.84
N VAL A 158 -25.53 -9.56 1.86
CA VAL A 158 -24.55 -9.17 2.90
C VAL A 158 -23.70 -8.01 2.38
N PRO A 159 -23.60 -6.86 3.08
CA PRO A 159 -22.79 -5.74 2.63
C PRO A 159 -21.32 -6.14 2.42
N LEU A 160 -20.76 -5.83 1.24
CA LEU A 160 -19.34 -6.04 0.96
C LEU A 160 -18.49 -4.87 1.48
N ALA A 161 -18.97 -3.64 1.29
CA ALA A 161 -18.29 -2.44 1.70
C ALA A 161 -19.06 -1.71 2.81
N PRO A 162 -18.38 -1.06 3.77
CA PRO A 162 -19.05 -0.30 4.83
C PRO A 162 -19.73 0.95 4.27
N TYR A 163 -20.91 1.26 4.78
CA TYR A 163 -21.67 2.46 4.41
C TYR A 163 -22.50 2.98 5.60
N ALA A 164 -22.88 4.25 5.52
CA ALA A 164 -23.84 4.85 6.42
C ALA A 164 -25.25 4.63 5.85
N ASP A 165 -26.09 3.91 6.58
CA ASP A 165 -27.51 3.66 6.27
C ASP A 165 -28.35 4.74 6.95
N MET A 166 -28.70 5.79 6.20
CA MET A 166 -29.36 6.99 6.74
C MET A 166 -30.84 6.76 7.07
N ASN A 167 -31.48 5.81 6.43
CA ASN A 167 -32.88 5.49 6.65
C ASN A 167 -33.10 4.18 7.43
N SER A 168 -32.03 3.49 7.82
CA SER A 168 -32.03 2.24 8.60
C SER A 168 -32.79 1.10 7.94
N ASN A 169 -32.75 1.00 6.61
CA ASN A 169 -33.44 -0.05 5.86
C ASN A 169 -32.55 -1.29 5.57
N GLY A 170 -31.25 -1.24 5.91
CA GLY A 170 -30.29 -2.33 5.72
C GLY A 170 -29.84 -2.52 4.28
N THR A 171 -30.14 -1.56 3.39
CA THR A 171 -29.80 -1.61 1.97
C THR A 171 -29.10 -0.31 1.57
N TYR A 172 -27.97 -0.39 0.91
CA TYR A 172 -27.28 0.80 0.40
C TYR A 172 -28.08 1.44 -0.74
N ASP A 173 -28.55 2.65 -0.53
CA ASP A 173 -29.26 3.47 -1.52
C ASP A 173 -28.79 4.93 -1.46
N PRO A 174 -27.83 5.33 -2.31
CA PRO A 174 -27.35 6.70 -2.34
C PRO A 174 -28.44 7.70 -2.78
N TYR A 175 -29.50 7.26 -3.46
CA TYR A 175 -30.64 8.12 -3.78
C TYR A 175 -31.59 8.33 -2.60
N ALA A 176 -31.39 7.62 -1.50
CA ALA A 176 -32.07 7.83 -0.23
C ALA A 176 -31.17 8.49 0.84
N GLY A 177 -29.95 8.88 0.47
CA GLY A 177 -29.02 9.62 1.32
C GLY A 177 -27.89 8.78 1.91
N ASP A 178 -27.81 7.49 1.62
CA ASP A 178 -26.74 6.64 2.09
C ASP A 178 -25.42 7.00 1.41
N TYR A 179 -24.31 6.81 2.13
CA TYR A 179 -22.99 7.15 1.61
C TYR A 179 -21.90 6.15 2.04
N PRO A 180 -20.82 6.01 1.26
CA PRO A 180 -19.70 5.16 1.61
C PRO A 180 -19.03 5.58 2.92
N LEU A 181 -18.60 4.61 3.73
CA LEU A 181 -17.69 4.83 4.85
C LEU A 181 -16.29 4.36 4.42
N ILE A 182 -15.35 5.27 4.38
CA ILE A 182 -13.95 4.99 4.05
C ILE A 182 -13.03 5.29 5.22
N LYS A 183 -11.85 4.65 5.20
CA LYS A 183 -10.74 5.00 6.09
C LYS A 183 -9.84 6.01 5.37
N GLY A 184 -9.23 6.93 6.14
CA GLY A 184 -8.31 7.92 5.58
C GLY A 184 -8.99 9.06 4.82
N ASP A 185 -8.17 9.92 4.22
CA ASP A 185 -8.63 11.04 3.38
C ASP A 185 -8.87 10.60 1.93
N GLN A 186 -8.24 9.49 1.50
CA GLN A 186 -8.50 8.79 0.23
C GLN A 186 -8.43 7.29 0.45
N ALA A 187 -9.37 6.56 -0.13
CA ALA A 187 -9.38 5.10 -0.10
C ALA A 187 -9.66 4.47 -1.47
N LEU A 188 -9.09 3.28 -1.65
CA LEU A 188 -9.33 2.36 -2.75
C LEU A 188 -9.96 1.10 -2.17
N PHE A 189 -11.21 0.81 -2.52
CA PHE A 189 -11.90 -0.38 -2.06
C PHE A 189 -12.05 -1.39 -3.20
N PHE A 190 -11.82 -2.65 -2.91
CA PHE A 190 -12.02 -3.76 -3.86
C PHE A 190 -12.28 -5.07 -3.11
N VAL A 191 -12.85 -6.03 -3.83
CA VAL A 191 -13.17 -7.36 -3.31
C VAL A 191 -12.54 -8.40 -4.22
N TYR A 192 -11.93 -9.43 -3.63
CA TYR A 192 -11.37 -10.55 -4.36
C TYR A 192 -11.53 -11.86 -3.60
N ASN A 193 -11.24 -12.99 -4.23
CA ASN A 193 -11.42 -14.32 -3.67
C ASN A 193 -10.36 -15.30 -4.19
N ASP A 194 -10.23 -16.46 -3.54
CA ASP A 194 -9.34 -17.55 -3.94
C ASP A 194 -10.06 -18.71 -4.66
N LYS A 195 -11.27 -18.48 -5.20
CA LYS A 195 -12.12 -19.56 -5.72
C LYS A 195 -12.46 -19.43 -7.21
N GLY A 196 -11.91 -18.42 -7.90
CA GLY A 196 -12.23 -18.17 -9.31
C GLY A 196 -11.67 -19.21 -10.29
N GLY A 197 -10.71 -20.06 -9.86
CA GLY A 197 -10.07 -21.05 -10.71
C GLY A 197 -9.15 -22.00 -9.94
N VAL A 198 -8.31 -22.72 -10.70
CA VAL A 198 -7.26 -23.56 -10.13
C VAL A 198 -6.10 -22.68 -9.70
N HIS A 199 -5.55 -22.93 -8.51
CA HIS A 199 -4.37 -22.22 -8.01
C HIS A 199 -3.13 -22.66 -8.81
N THR A 200 -2.54 -21.72 -9.50
CA THR A 200 -1.38 -21.97 -10.36
C THR A 200 -0.13 -21.22 -9.92
N GLU A 201 -0.25 -20.30 -8.96
CA GLU A 201 0.91 -19.69 -8.30
C GLU A 201 1.48 -20.62 -7.24
N THR A 202 0.70 -20.99 -6.24
CA THR A 202 1.15 -21.91 -5.19
C THR A 202 1.04 -23.38 -5.60
N GLY A 203 0.21 -23.72 -6.58
CA GLY A 203 -0.16 -25.11 -6.91
C GLY A 203 -1.01 -25.77 -5.82
N GLY A 204 -1.51 -25.02 -4.85
CA GLY A 204 -2.29 -25.51 -3.72
C GLY A 204 -3.76 -25.73 -4.00
N GLN A 205 -4.48 -26.24 -3.01
CA GLN A 205 -5.93 -26.33 -3.06
C GLN A 205 -6.55 -25.07 -2.50
N SER A 206 -7.58 -24.55 -3.20
CA SER A 206 -8.32 -23.36 -2.77
C SER A 206 -9.00 -23.56 -1.41
N ILE A 207 -9.16 -22.47 -0.69
CA ILE A 207 -9.78 -22.42 0.64
C ILE A 207 -11.28 -22.09 0.50
N GLY A 208 -11.63 -21.05 -0.21
CA GLY A 208 -12.96 -20.45 -0.28
C GLY A 208 -13.05 -19.21 0.60
N LEU A 209 -12.08 -18.32 0.43
CA LEU A 209 -11.99 -17.05 1.15
C LEU A 209 -12.45 -15.89 0.28
N GLU A 210 -13.18 -14.99 0.90
CA GLU A 210 -13.49 -13.66 0.36
C GLU A 210 -12.67 -12.60 1.09
N PHE A 211 -12.03 -11.73 0.33
CA PHE A 211 -11.23 -10.62 0.83
C PHE A 211 -11.91 -9.30 0.46
N GLN A 212 -12.31 -8.53 1.46
CA GLN A 212 -12.77 -7.16 1.31
C GLN A 212 -11.60 -6.27 1.75
N CYS A 213 -11.02 -5.53 0.81
CA CYS A 213 -9.80 -4.77 1.04
C CYS A 213 -10.01 -3.27 0.86
N MET A 214 -9.48 -2.49 1.78
CA MET A 214 -9.40 -1.04 1.68
C MET A 214 -7.93 -0.61 1.81
N VAL A 215 -7.38 -0.05 0.74
CA VAL A 215 -6.05 0.60 0.75
C VAL A 215 -6.29 2.10 0.90
N TYR A 216 -5.68 2.74 1.89
CA TYR A 216 -6.01 4.13 2.21
C TYR A 216 -4.79 4.93 2.68
N GLY A 217 -4.92 6.24 2.64
CA GLY A 217 -3.89 7.18 3.08
C GLY A 217 -4.47 8.49 3.59
N TYR A 218 -3.63 9.26 4.25
CA TYR A 218 -3.96 10.56 4.84
C TYR A 218 -3.21 11.68 4.15
N GLY A 219 -3.90 12.73 3.76
CA GLY A 219 -3.36 13.93 3.10
C GLY A 219 -2.73 14.93 4.07
N CYS A 220 -1.99 14.46 5.06
CA CYS A 220 -1.44 15.22 6.17
C CYS A 220 -0.02 15.71 5.89
N SER A 221 0.18 16.71 5.03
CA SER A 221 1.51 17.20 4.63
C SER A 221 2.38 17.68 5.81
N ASN A 222 1.77 18.14 6.92
CA ASN A 222 2.48 18.60 8.11
C ASN A 222 2.79 17.47 9.11
N ASP A 223 2.30 16.27 8.90
CA ASP A 223 2.61 15.08 9.69
C ASP A 223 3.50 14.15 8.89
N SER A 224 4.80 14.14 9.20
CA SER A 224 5.78 13.38 8.43
C SER A 224 5.58 11.86 8.50
N ALA A 225 4.92 11.32 9.52
CA ALA A 225 4.60 9.92 9.62
C ALA A 225 3.42 9.56 8.71
N LEU A 226 2.27 10.26 8.82
CA LEU A 226 1.10 10.03 7.98
C LEU A 226 1.36 10.34 6.50
N ASN A 227 2.11 11.41 6.21
CA ASN A 227 2.44 11.81 4.84
C ASN A 227 3.36 10.81 4.11
N ASN A 228 4.01 9.89 4.82
CA ASN A 228 4.91 8.89 4.28
C ASN A 228 4.47 7.45 4.62
N THR A 229 3.18 7.25 4.78
CA THR A 229 2.59 5.94 5.10
C THR A 229 1.35 5.67 4.26
N ILE A 230 1.23 4.46 3.75
CA ILE A 230 0.01 3.88 3.18
C ILE A 230 -0.46 2.77 4.11
N PHE A 231 -1.77 2.61 4.23
CA PHE A 231 -2.41 1.62 5.07
C PHE A 231 -3.22 0.64 4.22
N THR A 232 -3.33 -0.59 4.70
CA THR A 232 -4.30 -1.56 4.17
C THR A 232 -5.10 -2.15 5.32
N ASN A 233 -6.41 -2.26 5.13
CA ASN A 233 -7.31 -3.01 6.01
C ASN A 233 -7.94 -4.12 5.19
N TYR A 234 -7.81 -5.34 5.68
CA TYR A 234 -8.40 -6.54 5.09
C TYR A 234 -9.45 -7.10 6.04
N LYS A 235 -10.63 -7.35 5.53
CA LYS A 235 -11.64 -8.20 6.16
C LYS A 235 -11.73 -9.48 5.34
N ILE A 236 -11.30 -10.59 5.93
CA ILE A 236 -11.21 -11.90 5.28
C ILE A 236 -12.31 -12.79 5.86
N ILE A 237 -13.13 -13.35 5.01
CA ILE A 237 -14.29 -14.17 5.39
C ILE A 237 -14.05 -15.60 4.90
N ASN A 238 -14.12 -16.57 5.82
CA ASN A 238 -14.11 -17.98 5.44
C ASN A 238 -15.51 -18.41 5.00
N LYS A 239 -15.77 -18.38 3.69
CA LYS A 239 -17.03 -18.83 3.09
C LYS A 239 -17.01 -20.32 2.73
N SER A 240 -15.96 -21.07 3.10
CA SER A 240 -15.91 -22.51 2.92
C SER A 240 -16.74 -23.24 4.00
N SER A 241 -17.00 -24.53 3.75
CA SER A 241 -17.70 -25.41 4.70
C SER A 241 -16.78 -26.08 5.72
N PHE A 242 -15.46 -25.78 5.70
CA PHE A 242 -14.49 -26.43 6.58
C PHE A 242 -13.68 -25.41 7.38
N ARG A 243 -13.23 -25.87 8.54
CA ARG A 243 -12.30 -25.16 9.41
C ARG A 243 -10.88 -25.30 8.88
N LEU A 244 -10.08 -24.24 8.96
CA LEU A 244 -8.64 -24.29 8.84
C LEU A 244 -8.00 -24.30 10.22
N ASP A 245 -7.16 -25.27 10.49
CA ASP A 245 -6.31 -25.34 11.67
C ASP A 245 -4.88 -24.94 11.30
N SER A 246 -4.14 -24.46 12.28
CA SER A 246 -2.78 -23.92 12.09
C SER A 246 -2.71 -22.94 10.93
N ALA A 247 -3.71 -22.06 10.82
CA ALA A 247 -3.75 -21.07 9.77
C ALA A 247 -2.72 -19.96 10.04
N PHE A 248 -2.05 -19.53 8.97
CA PHE A 248 -1.17 -18.37 8.95
C PHE A 248 -1.58 -17.44 7.83
N ILE A 249 -1.40 -16.14 8.07
CA ILE A 249 -1.49 -15.10 7.04
C ILE A 249 -0.15 -14.42 6.97
N GLY A 250 0.43 -14.35 5.76
CA GLY A 250 1.69 -13.69 5.47
C GLY A 250 1.48 -12.45 4.59
N ASN A 251 2.23 -11.39 4.88
CA ASN A 251 2.42 -10.28 3.96
C ASN A 251 3.76 -10.49 3.26
N TRP A 252 3.69 -10.85 1.98
CA TRP A 252 4.85 -11.00 1.13
C TRP A 252 5.17 -9.69 0.43
N THR A 253 6.44 -9.29 0.45
CA THR A 253 6.90 -8.05 -0.17
C THR A 253 8.23 -8.27 -0.88
N ASP A 254 8.27 -7.86 -2.12
CA ASP A 254 9.48 -7.72 -2.91
C ASP A 254 9.93 -6.27 -2.84
N PHE A 255 11.07 -6.05 -2.17
CA PHE A 255 11.59 -4.71 -1.97
C PHE A 255 12.59 -4.36 -3.07
N ASP A 256 12.51 -3.11 -3.54
CA ASP A 256 13.47 -2.50 -4.47
C ASP A 256 13.76 -1.08 -3.97
N ILE A 257 14.78 -0.89 -3.11
CA ILE A 257 15.14 0.43 -2.59
C ILE A 257 15.94 1.20 -3.66
N GLY A 258 15.24 1.71 -4.67
CA GLY A 258 15.87 2.33 -5.85
C GLY A 258 16.53 1.29 -6.74
N SER A 259 17.73 0.82 -6.38
CA SER A 259 18.39 -0.31 -7.02
C SER A 259 18.12 -1.59 -6.25
N ALA A 260 17.46 -2.57 -6.89
CA ALA A 260 17.14 -3.85 -6.25
C ALA A 260 18.35 -4.72 -5.89
N SER A 261 19.56 -4.40 -6.39
CA SER A 261 20.70 -5.31 -6.33
C SER A 261 21.64 -5.09 -5.14
N ASP A 262 21.42 -4.06 -4.34
CA ASP A 262 22.30 -3.64 -3.24
C ASP A 262 21.53 -3.43 -1.91
N ASP A 263 20.43 -4.14 -1.74
CA ASP A 263 19.59 -4.07 -0.55
C ASP A 263 19.95 -5.09 0.53
N PHE A 264 19.70 -4.71 1.77
CA PHE A 264 19.61 -5.53 2.96
C PHE A 264 18.18 -5.56 3.50
N ILE A 265 17.87 -6.59 4.28
CA ILE A 265 16.57 -6.77 4.93
C ILE A 265 16.73 -7.05 6.42
N GLY A 266 15.73 -6.72 7.21
CA GLY A 266 15.69 -7.03 8.63
C GLY A 266 14.26 -7.06 9.15
N CYS A 267 14.11 -7.39 10.42
CA CYS A 267 12.83 -7.23 11.11
C CYS A 267 12.99 -6.45 12.40
N ASP A 268 11.89 -5.89 12.85
CA ASP A 268 11.75 -5.21 14.14
C ASP A 268 10.66 -5.92 14.94
N VAL A 269 11.08 -6.86 15.79
CA VAL A 269 10.19 -7.69 16.60
C VAL A 269 9.38 -6.82 17.54
N ALA A 270 10.05 -5.83 18.18
CA ALA A 270 9.41 -4.90 19.10
C ALA A 270 8.31 -4.05 18.43
N ARG A 271 8.40 -3.78 17.12
CA ARG A 271 7.42 -3.00 16.36
C ARG A 271 6.51 -3.84 15.48
N SER A 272 6.62 -5.18 15.52
CA SER A 272 5.85 -6.10 14.67
C SER A 272 6.01 -5.77 13.19
N ALA A 273 7.25 -5.56 12.73
CA ALA A 273 7.58 -5.07 11.40
C ALA A 273 8.73 -5.83 10.76
N PHE A 274 8.77 -5.83 9.44
CA PHE A 274 9.95 -6.17 8.66
C PHE A 274 10.22 -5.06 7.64
N TYR A 275 11.48 -4.93 7.22
CA TYR A 275 11.89 -3.76 6.43
C TYR A 275 13.11 -4.05 5.57
N ALA A 276 13.24 -3.32 4.47
CA ALA A 276 14.45 -3.28 3.67
C ALA A 276 15.12 -1.90 3.75
N TYR A 277 16.42 -1.90 3.51
CA TYR A 277 17.27 -0.71 3.46
C TYR A 277 18.50 -0.98 2.58
N ASN A 278 19.04 0.05 1.96
CA ASN A 278 20.23 -0.11 1.12
C ASN A 278 21.44 -0.65 1.90
N GLY A 279 22.22 -1.53 1.32
CA GLY A 279 23.36 -2.19 1.97
C GLY A 279 24.52 -1.28 2.32
N ASN A 280 24.55 -0.05 1.77
CA ASN A 280 25.57 0.96 2.04
C ASN A 280 24.98 2.39 2.04
N MET A 281 25.83 3.42 2.17
CA MET A 281 25.41 4.82 2.30
C MET A 281 24.95 5.48 1.00
N ILE A 282 25.09 4.81 -0.15
CA ILE A 282 24.82 5.35 -1.48
C ILE A 282 24.11 4.27 -2.32
N ASP A 283 22.91 4.55 -2.72
CA ASP A 283 22.18 3.75 -3.69
C ASP A 283 22.55 4.23 -5.10
N ASP A 284 23.38 3.49 -5.84
CA ASP A 284 23.98 3.95 -7.11
C ASP A 284 24.12 2.90 -8.22
N ASN A 285 23.89 1.61 -7.94
CA ASN A 285 24.11 0.50 -8.88
C ASN A 285 22.80 0.02 -9.54
N SER A 286 22.13 0.90 -10.28
CA SER A 286 20.84 0.54 -10.87
C SER A 286 20.97 -0.16 -12.22
N PRO A 287 20.27 -1.30 -12.42
CA PRO A 287 19.95 -1.82 -13.74
C PRO A 287 19.20 -0.79 -14.60
N ALA A 288 19.23 -0.97 -15.91
CA ALA A 288 18.52 -0.07 -16.81
C ALA A 288 17.01 -0.01 -16.48
N GLY A 289 16.48 1.19 -16.25
CA GLY A 289 15.06 1.43 -15.93
C GLY A 289 14.75 1.58 -14.45
N GLN A 290 15.72 1.39 -13.55
CA GLN A 290 15.59 1.73 -12.14
C GLN A 290 16.21 3.11 -11.85
N PHE A 291 15.67 3.80 -10.84
CA PHE A 291 16.08 5.16 -10.48
C PHE A 291 16.60 5.16 -9.03
N PRO A 292 17.94 5.21 -8.82
CA PRO A 292 18.52 5.15 -7.50
C PRO A 292 18.24 6.41 -6.68
N TYR A 293 18.23 6.25 -5.34
CA TYR A 293 18.07 7.35 -4.41
C TYR A 293 19.34 8.17 -4.20
N GLY A 294 20.50 7.65 -4.56
CA GLY A 294 21.78 8.30 -4.31
C GLY A 294 22.17 8.29 -2.82
N THR A 295 22.76 9.40 -2.35
CA THR A 295 23.16 9.53 -0.94
C THR A 295 21.97 9.52 0.02
N ASN A 296 22.18 8.95 1.21
CA ASN A 296 21.16 8.75 2.23
C ASN A 296 19.94 8.00 1.67
N PRO A 297 20.11 6.76 1.20
CA PRO A 297 19.01 5.95 0.70
C PRO A 297 18.00 5.69 1.81
N PRO A 298 16.70 5.52 1.46
CA PRO A 298 15.64 5.31 2.43
C PRO A 298 15.64 3.90 3.03
N ALA A 299 14.77 3.71 4.01
CA ALA A 299 14.28 2.41 4.47
C ALA A 299 12.77 2.33 4.27
N GLN A 300 12.27 1.13 3.98
CA GLN A 300 10.85 0.85 3.77
C GLN A 300 10.42 -0.31 4.65
N ALA A 301 9.39 -0.10 5.48
CA ALA A 301 8.83 -1.13 6.34
C ALA A 301 7.43 -1.57 5.92
N VAL A 302 7.11 -2.81 6.27
CA VAL A 302 5.76 -3.36 6.39
C VAL A 302 5.51 -3.66 7.86
N VAL A 303 4.47 -3.06 8.43
CA VAL A 303 4.14 -3.11 9.84
C VAL A 303 2.80 -3.82 10.03
N PHE A 304 2.77 -4.84 10.88
CA PHE A 304 1.53 -5.46 11.36
C PHE A 304 0.97 -4.59 12.48
N LEU A 305 0.07 -3.67 12.16
CA LEU A 305 -0.62 -2.86 13.17
C LEU A 305 -1.56 -3.72 14.00
N ALA A 306 -2.35 -4.56 13.33
CA ALA A 306 -3.20 -5.57 13.94
C ALA A 306 -3.31 -6.78 12.99
N GLY A 307 -2.93 -7.95 13.45
CA GLY A 307 -3.05 -9.22 12.72
C GLY A 307 -4.41 -9.89 12.92
N PRO A 308 -4.53 -11.20 12.66
CA PRO A 308 -5.77 -11.93 12.87
C PRO A 308 -6.13 -11.98 14.37
N TYR A 309 -7.41 -12.21 14.66
CA TYR A 309 -7.87 -12.38 16.04
C TYR A 309 -7.18 -13.57 16.70
N ALA A 310 -6.75 -13.37 17.93
CA ALA A 310 -6.24 -14.43 18.80
C ALA A 310 -7.35 -15.46 19.09
N LYS A 311 -6.98 -16.59 19.65
CA LYS A 311 -7.97 -17.61 20.03
C LYS A 311 -8.77 -17.12 21.22
N ALA A 312 -10.08 -17.00 21.06
CA ALA A 312 -10.99 -16.67 22.15
C ALA A 312 -10.86 -17.64 23.32
N ASN A 313 -10.71 -17.10 24.53
CA ASN A 313 -10.55 -17.86 25.79
C ASN A 313 -11.41 -17.30 26.94
N GLY A 314 -12.18 -16.22 26.69
CA GLY A 314 -13.04 -15.52 27.66
C GLY A 314 -12.28 -14.55 28.58
N LEU A 315 -11.01 -14.28 28.29
CA LEU A 315 -10.15 -13.40 29.09
C LEU A 315 -9.58 -12.28 28.21
N ASP A 316 -9.25 -11.17 28.83
CA ASP A 316 -8.36 -10.15 28.26
C ASP A 316 -6.92 -10.60 28.52
N ASP A 317 -6.21 -11.00 27.47
CA ASP A 317 -4.84 -11.49 27.57
C ASP A 317 -3.87 -10.32 27.82
N PRO A 318 -2.87 -10.48 28.72
CA PRO A 318 -1.98 -9.38 29.08
C PRO A 318 -1.05 -8.97 27.92
N ALA A 319 -0.71 -7.70 27.84
CA ALA A 319 0.15 -7.11 26.77
C ALA A 319 1.53 -7.79 26.60
N ALA A 320 2.05 -8.45 27.63
CA ALA A 320 3.31 -9.18 27.56
C ALA A 320 3.22 -10.53 26.83
N SER A 321 2.02 -10.98 26.47
CA SER A 321 1.80 -12.31 25.86
C SER A 321 2.29 -12.42 24.43
N VAL A 322 2.26 -11.30 23.68
CA VAL A 322 2.67 -11.25 22.26
C VAL A 322 3.44 -9.96 21.99
N PRO A 323 4.58 -10.01 21.29
CA PRO A 323 5.29 -8.80 20.89
C PRO A 323 4.39 -7.92 20.01
N ASN A 324 4.05 -6.73 20.49
CA ASN A 324 3.24 -5.74 19.75
C ASN A 324 1.97 -6.31 19.07
N GLY A 325 1.25 -7.20 19.74
CA GLY A 325 -0.15 -7.48 19.43
C GLY A 325 -1.00 -6.24 19.67
N PHE A 326 -2.23 -6.25 19.24
CA PHE A 326 -3.16 -5.15 19.39
C PHE A 326 -4.29 -5.53 20.36
N ASN A 327 -4.78 -4.60 21.18
CA ASN A 327 -5.83 -4.77 22.19
C ASN A 327 -5.49 -5.71 23.38
N TYR A 328 -4.25 -6.11 23.55
CA TYR A 328 -3.86 -6.90 24.73
C TYR A 328 -3.83 -6.03 25.99
N GLY A 329 -4.59 -6.44 27.03
CA GLY A 329 -4.63 -5.74 28.32
C GLY A 329 -5.46 -4.44 28.31
N ASP A 330 -6.45 -4.33 27.42
CA ASP A 330 -7.34 -3.17 27.27
C ASP A 330 -8.62 -3.27 28.12
N GLY A 331 -8.84 -4.39 28.81
CA GLY A 331 -9.99 -4.66 29.64
C GLY A 331 -11.17 -5.31 28.91
N ILE A 332 -11.04 -5.63 27.62
CA ILE A 332 -12.09 -6.24 26.79
C ILE A 332 -11.67 -7.66 26.41
N PRO A 333 -12.36 -8.70 26.87
CA PRO A 333 -12.04 -10.08 26.52
C PRO A 333 -12.22 -10.40 25.03
N ASP A 334 -11.35 -11.26 24.50
CA ASP A 334 -11.46 -11.88 23.16
C ASP A 334 -11.44 -10.90 21.97
N ASN A 335 -10.92 -9.69 22.17
CA ASN A 335 -10.73 -8.71 21.07
C ASN A 335 -9.26 -8.59 20.64
N GLU A 336 -8.38 -9.38 21.24
CA GLU A 336 -6.95 -9.35 21.00
C GLU A 336 -6.62 -9.77 19.57
N ARG A 337 -5.65 -9.07 18.97
CA ARG A 337 -5.16 -9.31 17.62
C ARG A 337 -3.67 -9.61 17.64
N LEU A 338 -3.28 -10.68 16.95
CA LEU A 338 -1.89 -11.13 16.89
C LEU A 338 -1.00 -10.08 16.20
N GLY A 339 0.26 -10.03 16.62
CA GLY A 339 1.32 -9.35 15.88
C GLY A 339 1.95 -10.26 14.81
N MET A 340 3.04 -9.80 14.21
CA MET A 340 3.91 -10.64 13.38
C MET A 340 4.56 -11.71 14.25
N SER A 341 4.34 -12.98 13.94
CA SER A 341 4.87 -14.11 14.70
C SER A 341 6.04 -14.82 14.03
N ARG A 342 6.26 -14.56 12.74
CA ARG A 342 7.36 -15.11 11.95
C ARG A 342 7.86 -14.07 10.96
N PHE A 343 9.17 -14.10 10.70
CA PHE A 343 9.77 -13.37 9.58
C PHE A 343 10.83 -14.22 8.91
N VAL A 344 10.68 -14.39 7.60
CA VAL A 344 11.62 -15.09 6.72
C VAL A 344 11.94 -14.20 5.52
N TYR A 345 13.20 -14.14 5.10
CA TYR A 345 13.57 -13.57 3.82
C TYR A 345 14.09 -14.64 2.87
N TYR A 346 14.11 -14.37 1.59
CA TYR A 346 14.76 -15.22 0.61
C TYR A 346 15.25 -14.42 -0.60
N ASN A 347 16.24 -14.97 -1.30
CA ASN A 347 16.76 -14.39 -2.54
C ASN A 347 16.03 -14.94 -3.76
N ASN A 348 16.13 -14.22 -4.88
CA ASN A 348 15.59 -14.67 -6.15
C ASN A 348 16.45 -15.78 -6.78
N ASP A 349 16.47 -16.94 -6.15
CA ASP A 349 17.19 -18.14 -6.62
C ASP A 349 16.38 -19.44 -6.39
N PHE A 350 16.90 -20.58 -6.79
CA PHE A 350 16.26 -21.89 -6.65
C PHE A 350 16.87 -22.77 -5.57
N SER A 351 17.69 -22.21 -4.67
CA SER A 351 18.28 -22.93 -3.55
C SER A 351 17.22 -23.45 -2.58
N PRO A 352 17.55 -24.27 -1.59
CA PRO A 352 16.66 -24.68 -0.50
C PRO A 352 16.07 -23.49 0.30
N THR A 353 16.75 -22.33 0.26
CA THR A 353 16.34 -21.08 0.91
C THR A 353 15.90 -19.99 -0.07
N GLY A 354 15.69 -20.34 -1.35
CA GLY A 354 15.28 -19.41 -2.43
C GLY A 354 13.77 -19.44 -2.69
N ASN A 355 13.37 -19.04 -3.89
CA ASN A 355 11.96 -18.92 -4.29
C ASN A 355 11.15 -20.18 -3.96
N PRO A 356 9.96 -20.05 -3.32
CA PRO A 356 9.05 -21.17 -3.13
C PRO A 356 8.53 -21.66 -4.49
N SER A 357 8.29 -22.96 -4.63
CA SER A 357 7.89 -23.61 -5.88
C SER A 357 6.73 -24.59 -5.74
N SER A 358 6.24 -24.79 -4.53
CA SER A 358 5.13 -25.70 -4.23
C SER A 358 4.28 -25.16 -3.09
N ALA A 359 3.04 -25.61 -2.98
CA ALA A 359 2.14 -25.29 -1.88
C ALA A 359 2.80 -25.48 -0.49
N VAL A 360 3.59 -26.53 -0.35
CA VAL A 360 4.30 -26.83 0.90
C VAL A 360 5.39 -25.79 1.17
N ASP A 361 6.12 -25.32 0.16
CA ASP A 361 7.17 -24.31 0.33
C ASP A 361 6.57 -22.98 0.80
N PHE A 362 5.45 -22.54 0.21
CA PHE A 362 4.75 -21.34 0.61
C PHE A 362 4.28 -21.43 2.07
N TYR A 363 3.70 -22.55 2.47
CA TYR A 363 3.27 -22.75 3.84
C TYR A 363 4.45 -22.85 4.82
N ASN A 364 5.51 -23.55 4.45
CA ASN A 364 6.72 -23.65 5.25
C ASN A 364 7.30 -22.28 5.57
N TYR A 365 7.40 -21.39 4.59
CA TYR A 365 7.91 -20.02 4.80
C TYR A 365 7.05 -19.23 5.77
N MET A 366 5.72 -19.33 5.68
CA MET A 366 4.81 -18.70 6.64
C MET A 366 4.99 -19.22 8.08
N THR A 367 5.46 -20.45 8.24
CA THR A 367 5.68 -21.09 9.55
C THR A 367 7.11 -21.01 10.07
N GLY A 368 8.02 -20.32 9.37
CA GLY A 368 9.42 -20.20 9.75
C GLY A 368 10.22 -21.48 9.45
N THR A 369 9.91 -22.16 8.35
CA THR A 369 10.55 -23.41 7.91
C THR A 369 11.02 -23.22 6.46
N TRP A 370 12.19 -23.73 6.12
CA TRP A 370 12.74 -23.70 4.77
C TRP A 370 12.11 -24.75 3.85
N LYS A 371 12.38 -24.67 2.54
CA LYS A 371 11.85 -25.61 1.53
C LYS A 371 12.28 -27.06 1.79
N ASP A 372 13.46 -27.28 2.36
CA ASP A 372 13.99 -28.60 2.75
C ASP A 372 13.42 -29.13 4.08
N ALA A 373 12.39 -28.47 4.60
CA ALA A 373 11.72 -28.76 5.87
C ALA A 373 12.61 -28.56 7.11
N THR A 374 13.74 -27.89 7.01
CA THR A 374 14.52 -27.48 8.19
C THR A 374 13.97 -26.16 8.77
N PRO A 375 13.95 -26.00 10.11
CA PRO A 375 13.52 -24.74 10.71
C PRO A 375 14.50 -23.61 10.36
N VAL A 376 13.99 -22.39 10.35
CA VAL A 376 14.85 -21.20 10.36
C VAL A 376 15.66 -21.18 11.65
N THR A 377 16.95 -20.86 11.57
CA THR A 377 17.87 -20.88 12.70
C THR A 377 18.57 -19.54 12.89
N TYR A 378 18.89 -19.20 14.13
CA TYR A 378 19.52 -17.93 14.50
C TYR A 378 21.00 -17.89 14.10
N GLY A 379 21.41 -16.81 13.45
CA GLY A 379 22.79 -16.59 13.04
C GLY A 379 23.10 -17.00 11.60
N GLY A 380 24.19 -16.47 11.06
CA GLY A 380 24.64 -16.71 9.70
C GLY A 380 23.56 -16.38 8.66
N THR A 381 23.31 -17.32 7.75
CA THR A 381 22.28 -17.19 6.71
C THR A 381 20.89 -17.63 7.16
N GLY A 382 20.70 -18.00 8.42
CA GLY A 382 19.40 -18.48 8.93
C GLY A 382 19.11 -19.95 8.62
N HIS A 383 20.07 -20.69 8.06
CA HIS A 383 19.90 -22.08 7.63
C HIS A 383 20.99 -22.97 8.21
N LEU A 384 20.57 -24.03 8.96
CA LEU A 384 21.43 -25.05 9.56
C LEU A 384 22.52 -24.50 10.51
N THR A 385 22.26 -23.35 11.16
CA THR A 385 23.17 -22.69 12.11
C THR A 385 22.42 -22.33 13.39
N GLY A 386 23.06 -22.42 14.55
CA GLY A 386 22.48 -21.93 15.82
C GLY A 386 21.19 -22.61 16.27
N VAL A 387 20.41 -21.90 17.07
CA VAL A 387 19.11 -22.36 17.63
C VAL A 387 17.97 -22.03 16.66
N ASN A 388 16.85 -22.75 16.75
CA ASN A 388 15.65 -22.41 15.98
C ASN A 388 15.18 -21.00 16.34
N CYS A 389 14.72 -20.26 15.36
CA CYS A 389 14.18 -18.93 15.57
C CYS A 389 12.97 -18.62 14.67
N ASP A 390 12.15 -17.70 15.15
CA ASP A 390 10.93 -17.25 14.48
C ASP A 390 11.18 -16.01 13.60
N TYR A 391 12.28 -15.28 13.85
CA TYR A 391 12.58 -14.02 13.17
C TYR A 391 14.02 -14.01 12.66
N MET A 392 14.18 -13.77 11.38
CA MET A 392 15.49 -13.54 10.76
C MET A 392 15.89 -12.07 10.94
N PHE A 393 17.18 -11.85 11.22
CA PHE A 393 17.78 -10.52 11.33
C PHE A 393 17.04 -9.52 12.23
N PRO A 394 16.72 -9.90 13.50
CA PRO A 394 16.02 -9.00 14.42
C PRO A 394 16.92 -7.87 14.95
N GLY A 395 18.21 -7.85 14.64
CA GLY A 395 19.16 -6.91 15.21
C GLY A 395 19.19 -6.99 16.74
N VAL A 396 18.79 -5.89 17.40
CA VAL A 396 18.63 -5.76 18.85
C VAL A 396 17.17 -5.64 19.30
N THR A 397 16.22 -5.88 18.41
CA THR A 397 14.79 -5.60 18.65
C THR A 397 14.03 -6.75 19.32
N ASP A 398 14.71 -7.86 19.60
CA ASP A 398 14.17 -8.99 20.39
C ASP A 398 14.98 -9.23 21.69
N PRO A 399 15.02 -8.28 22.62
CA PRO A 399 15.83 -8.38 23.83
C PRO A 399 15.36 -9.47 24.79
N SER A 400 14.11 -9.90 24.68
CA SER A 400 13.52 -10.97 25.50
C SER A 400 13.65 -12.35 24.90
N GLY A 401 14.12 -12.45 23.64
CA GLY A 401 14.26 -13.72 22.92
C GLY A 401 12.90 -14.36 22.59
N PHE A 402 11.87 -13.58 22.27
CA PHE A 402 10.57 -14.11 21.84
C PHE A 402 10.74 -15.08 20.67
N GLY A 403 11.52 -14.70 19.68
CA GLY A 403 11.79 -15.53 18.52
C GLY A 403 12.69 -16.73 18.77
N THR A 404 13.22 -16.89 19.97
CA THR A 404 14.13 -17.98 20.37
C THR A 404 13.69 -18.63 21.68
N SER A 405 12.37 -18.83 21.84
CA SER A 405 11.74 -19.51 22.96
C SER A 405 12.07 -18.89 24.34
N GLY A 406 12.19 -17.56 24.40
CA GLY A 406 12.49 -16.81 25.63
C GLY A 406 13.97 -16.78 26.00
N VAL A 407 14.87 -17.16 25.10
CA VAL A 407 16.32 -17.13 25.32
C VAL A 407 16.96 -16.02 24.50
N PRO A 408 17.35 -14.88 25.12
CA PRO A 408 18.00 -13.79 24.42
C PRO A 408 19.24 -14.21 23.62
N GLN A 409 19.37 -13.69 22.42
CA GLN A 409 20.50 -13.96 21.52
C GLN A 409 21.33 -12.69 21.28
N PRO A 410 22.61 -12.79 20.88
CA PRO A 410 23.38 -11.64 20.41
C PRO A 410 22.71 -10.97 19.21
N ALA A 411 23.02 -9.67 18.96
CA ALA A 411 22.51 -8.98 17.80
C ALA A 411 22.87 -9.71 16.49
N TRP A 412 21.88 -9.85 15.62
CA TRP A 412 22.02 -10.54 14.34
C TRP A 412 21.31 -9.75 13.24
N ASP A 413 22.07 -9.27 12.28
CA ASP A 413 21.62 -8.58 11.07
C ASP A 413 22.45 -9.05 9.85
N GLU A 414 22.11 -8.58 8.66
CA GLU A 414 22.80 -8.99 7.44
C GLU A 414 24.29 -8.55 7.44
N THR A 415 24.61 -7.42 8.06
CA THR A 415 26.00 -6.94 8.18
C THR A 415 26.83 -7.85 9.09
N THR A 416 26.30 -8.19 10.28
CA THR A 416 26.97 -9.10 11.23
C THR A 416 27.09 -10.51 10.70
N SER A 417 26.21 -10.91 9.80
CA SER A 417 26.25 -12.20 9.09
C SER A 417 27.27 -12.23 7.96
N GLY A 418 27.78 -11.08 7.54
CA GLY A 418 28.69 -10.95 6.39
C GLY A 418 27.99 -11.22 5.05
N ASN A 419 26.69 -11.00 4.98
CA ASN A 419 25.92 -11.14 3.75
C ASN A 419 26.29 -10.06 2.74
N VAL A 420 26.19 -10.40 1.47
CA VAL A 420 26.33 -9.43 0.36
C VAL A 420 24.94 -8.85 0.07
N PRO A 421 24.82 -7.51 -0.07
CA PRO A 421 23.58 -6.89 -0.50
C PRO A 421 23.10 -7.47 -1.82
N ALA A 422 21.79 -7.67 -1.96
CA ALA A 422 21.17 -8.23 -3.16
C ALA A 422 19.66 -7.95 -3.18
N ASP A 423 19.00 -8.45 -4.24
CA ASP A 423 17.55 -8.43 -4.42
C ASP A 423 16.86 -9.29 -3.33
N ARG A 424 16.05 -8.64 -2.47
CA ARG A 424 15.51 -9.20 -1.22
C ARG A 424 13.98 -9.29 -1.23
N ARG A 425 13.46 -10.49 -0.85
CA ARG A 425 12.05 -10.72 -0.58
C ARG A 425 11.83 -11.02 0.88
N GLY A 426 10.87 -10.31 1.48
CA GLY A 426 10.47 -10.51 2.86
C GLY A 426 9.08 -11.13 2.97
N LEU A 427 8.91 -12.03 3.93
CA LEU A 427 7.63 -12.58 4.33
C LEU A 427 7.48 -12.46 5.84
N GLY A 428 6.68 -11.48 6.28
CA GLY A 428 6.20 -11.44 7.66
C GLY A 428 4.89 -12.22 7.77
N SER A 429 4.75 -13.06 8.79
CA SER A 429 3.54 -13.88 8.98
C SER A 429 2.97 -13.75 10.37
N SER A 430 1.65 -13.89 10.50
CA SER A 430 0.90 -13.91 11.75
C SER A 430 0.10 -15.20 11.87
N GLY A 431 0.18 -15.82 13.03
CA GLY A 431 -0.44 -17.13 13.33
C GLY A 431 0.40 -17.89 14.36
N PRO A 432 0.06 -19.19 14.68
CA PRO A 432 -1.09 -19.91 14.15
C PRO A 432 -2.43 -19.47 14.76
N PHE A 433 -3.49 -19.56 13.99
CA PHE A 433 -4.87 -19.39 14.46
C PHE A 433 -5.79 -20.45 13.84
N THR A 434 -7.03 -20.52 14.33
CA THR A 434 -8.08 -21.37 13.76
C THR A 434 -9.09 -20.51 13.02
N PHE A 435 -9.36 -20.83 11.76
CA PHE A 435 -10.28 -20.08 10.92
C PHE A 435 -11.56 -20.88 10.66
N GLN A 436 -12.62 -20.61 11.43
CA GLN A 436 -13.89 -21.32 11.36
C GLN A 436 -14.69 -20.94 10.10
N PRO A 437 -15.55 -21.85 9.58
CA PRO A 437 -16.53 -21.50 8.56
C PRO A 437 -17.41 -20.32 8.98
N GLY A 438 -17.59 -19.36 8.09
CA GLY A 438 -18.39 -18.16 8.34
C GLY A 438 -17.73 -17.11 9.25
N SER A 439 -16.59 -17.42 9.87
CA SER A 439 -15.90 -16.42 10.69
C SER A 439 -15.12 -15.41 9.84
N ILE A 440 -14.77 -14.30 10.49
CA ILE A 440 -14.07 -13.17 9.88
C ILE A 440 -12.72 -13.02 10.59
N GLN A 441 -11.69 -12.72 9.82
CA GLN A 441 -10.43 -12.20 10.31
C GLN A 441 -10.22 -10.80 9.74
N GLU A 442 -9.75 -9.89 10.57
CA GLU A 442 -9.37 -8.55 10.12
C GLU A 442 -7.86 -8.37 10.27
N LEU A 443 -7.25 -7.62 9.34
CA LEU A 443 -5.83 -7.31 9.38
C LEU A 443 -5.62 -5.86 8.96
N ASP A 444 -4.73 -5.19 9.69
CA ASP A 444 -4.32 -3.82 9.38
C ASP A 444 -2.81 -3.78 9.23
N PHE A 445 -2.33 -3.31 8.06
CA PHE A 445 -0.92 -3.09 7.80
C PHE A 445 -0.65 -1.63 7.52
N ALA A 446 0.59 -1.20 7.80
CA ALA A 446 1.12 0.07 7.35
C ALA A 446 2.41 -0.15 6.56
N TYR A 447 2.55 0.56 5.44
CA TYR A 447 3.76 0.62 4.63
C TYR A 447 4.44 1.96 4.90
N VAL A 448 5.51 1.93 5.70
CA VAL A 448 6.12 3.13 6.30
C VAL A 448 7.47 3.41 5.63
N PHE A 449 7.56 4.55 4.96
CA PHE A 449 8.79 5.03 4.36
C PHE A 449 9.56 5.93 5.33
N GLY A 450 10.89 5.74 5.43
CA GLY A 450 11.79 6.59 6.20
C GLY A 450 13.03 6.98 5.41
N ARG A 451 13.37 8.27 5.36
CA ARG A 451 14.60 8.77 4.75
C ARG A 451 15.21 9.87 5.59
N ALA A 452 16.46 9.69 5.97
CA ALA A 452 17.25 10.70 6.68
C ALA A 452 17.85 11.72 5.71
N THR A 453 18.04 12.93 6.17
CA THR A 453 18.72 13.98 5.41
C THR A 453 20.24 13.86 5.46
N SER A 454 20.76 13.09 6.42
CA SER A 454 22.20 12.81 6.62
C SER A 454 22.37 11.54 7.46
N GLY A 455 23.58 10.97 7.45
CA GLY A 455 23.92 9.78 8.26
C GLY A 455 23.75 8.45 7.54
N GLY A 456 23.39 8.47 6.25
CA GLY A 456 23.36 7.29 5.38
C GLY A 456 22.11 6.40 5.60
N ASN A 457 22.21 5.16 5.14
CA ASN A 457 21.16 4.15 5.15
C ASN A 457 20.64 3.81 6.56
N LEU A 458 21.54 3.64 7.55
CA LEU A 458 21.15 3.29 8.92
C LEU A 458 20.41 4.43 9.63
N ALA A 459 20.73 5.70 9.32
CA ALA A 459 19.96 6.83 9.82
C ALA A 459 18.54 6.83 9.26
N SER A 460 18.35 6.37 8.03
CA SER A 460 17.01 6.20 7.43
C SER A 460 16.21 5.09 8.12
N VAL A 461 16.85 4.01 8.56
CA VAL A 461 16.20 2.97 9.40
C VAL A 461 15.70 3.60 10.71
N THR A 462 16.49 4.46 11.37
CA THR A 462 16.05 5.17 12.58
C THR A 462 14.82 6.05 12.32
N VAL A 463 14.84 6.86 11.25
CA VAL A 463 13.69 7.70 10.86
C VAL A 463 12.44 6.86 10.58
N MET A 464 12.61 5.71 9.92
CA MET A 464 11.51 4.77 9.67
C MET A 464 10.93 4.24 10.97
N GLN A 465 11.78 3.81 11.92
CA GLN A 465 11.36 3.31 13.24
C GLN A 465 10.61 4.37 14.06
N GLU A 466 11.08 5.61 14.08
CA GLU A 466 10.39 6.74 14.73
C GLU A 466 8.99 6.99 14.13
N ARG A 467 8.87 6.87 12.79
CA ARG A 467 7.58 6.95 12.11
C ARG A 467 6.67 5.79 12.46
N ILE A 468 7.19 4.57 12.55
CA ILE A 468 6.40 3.40 12.97
C ILE A 468 5.84 3.62 14.38
N ASP A 469 6.66 4.11 15.33
CA ASP A 469 6.20 4.41 16.69
C ASP A 469 5.06 5.44 16.69
N SER A 470 5.21 6.50 15.90
CA SER A 470 4.15 7.51 15.73
C SER A 470 2.87 6.95 15.10
N ILE A 471 3.01 6.08 14.08
CA ILE A 471 1.86 5.46 13.41
C ILE A 471 1.14 4.48 14.33
N ARG A 472 1.86 3.65 15.09
CA ARG A 472 1.25 2.72 16.05
C ARG A 472 0.47 3.46 17.12
N GLN A 473 1.06 4.50 17.72
CA GLN A 473 0.36 5.32 18.70
C GLN A 473 -0.91 5.96 18.13
N LYS A 474 -0.82 6.53 16.92
CA LYS A 474 -2.00 7.12 16.24
C LYS A 474 -3.06 6.07 15.91
N PHE A 475 -2.66 4.86 15.55
CA PHE A 475 -3.58 3.76 15.24
C PHE A 475 -4.35 3.33 16.50
N GLU A 476 -3.68 3.24 17.65
CA GLU A 476 -4.29 2.96 18.97
C GLU A 476 -5.25 4.09 19.41
N ASP A 477 -4.86 5.34 19.20
CA ASP A 477 -5.69 6.52 19.56
C ASP A 477 -6.86 6.75 18.58
N GLY A 478 -6.88 6.08 17.44
CA GLY A 478 -7.78 6.33 16.32
C GLY A 478 -7.28 7.48 15.43
N ILE A 479 -6.77 7.13 14.24
CA ILE A 479 -6.23 8.13 13.30
C ILE A 479 -7.34 9.06 12.82
N THR A 480 -7.18 10.35 13.07
CA THR A 480 -8.05 11.39 12.50
C THR A 480 -7.45 11.89 11.19
N GLY A 481 -8.23 11.93 10.13
CA GLY A 481 -7.83 12.52 8.84
C GLY A 481 -7.51 14.00 9.00
N CYS A 482 -6.68 14.52 8.10
CA CYS A 482 -6.33 15.95 8.10
C CYS A 482 -7.41 16.82 7.43
N GLY A 483 -8.51 16.19 7.07
CA GLY A 483 -9.66 16.83 6.44
C GLY A 483 -9.40 17.20 4.98
N CYS A 484 -10.43 17.73 4.37
CA CYS A 484 -10.32 18.29 3.04
C CYS A 484 -9.48 19.55 3.10
N ALA A 485 -8.20 19.46 2.74
CA ALA A 485 -7.56 20.67 2.25
C ALA A 485 -8.50 21.19 1.16
N SER A 486 -9.19 22.29 1.44
CA SER A 486 -10.05 22.87 0.41
C SER A 486 -9.18 23.01 -0.84
N LEU A 487 -9.58 22.39 -1.95
CA LEU A 487 -8.95 22.53 -3.26
C LEU A 487 -9.04 23.99 -3.78
N THR A 488 -9.15 24.95 -2.87
CA THR A 488 -9.06 26.39 -3.08
C THR A 488 -7.62 26.87 -3.04
N GLY A 489 -6.65 26.03 -3.42
CA GLY A 489 -5.27 26.49 -3.54
C GLY A 489 -4.40 25.43 -4.19
N ILE A 490 -3.87 25.75 -5.37
CA ILE A 490 -2.57 25.25 -5.78
C ILE A 490 -1.66 25.40 -4.55
N SER A 491 -1.07 24.28 -4.05
CA SER A 491 -0.13 24.37 -2.94
C SER A 491 0.92 25.42 -3.34
N GLU A 492 0.99 26.51 -2.62
CA GLU A 492 2.12 27.42 -2.78
C GLU A 492 3.34 26.61 -2.38
N ASN A 493 4.20 26.33 -3.36
CA ASN A 493 5.46 25.65 -3.13
C ASN A 493 6.19 26.42 -2.01
N GLU A 494 6.60 25.79 -0.91
CA GLU A 494 7.22 26.46 0.25
C GLU A 494 8.53 27.20 -0.10
N ASN A 495 9.07 26.99 -1.30
CA ASN A 495 10.07 27.87 -1.90
C ASN A 495 9.52 29.27 -2.26
N ALA A 496 8.22 29.54 -2.10
CA ALA A 496 7.57 30.80 -2.39
C ALA A 496 7.85 31.90 -1.36
N SER A 497 8.57 31.64 -0.29
CA SER A 497 9.12 32.71 0.59
C SER A 497 10.09 33.63 -0.15
N SER A 498 10.57 33.23 -1.32
CA SER A 498 11.45 34.03 -2.20
C SER A 498 10.73 34.86 -3.25
N LEU A 499 9.41 34.65 -3.48
CA LEU A 499 8.60 35.42 -4.44
C LEU A 499 7.57 36.30 -3.71
N LEU A 500 7.74 37.59 -3.76
CA LEU A 500 6.75 38.55 -3.27
C LEU A 500 6.06 39.26 -4.44
N LEU A 501 4.73 39.42 -4.32
CA LEU A 501 3.89 40.18 -5.26
C LEU A 501 3.14 41.26 -4.53
N TYR A 502 3.29 42.49 -4.99
CA TYR A 502 2.58 43.66 -4.43
C TYR A 502 2.37 44.78 -5.45
N PRO A 503 1.31 45.60 -5.27
CA PRO A 503 0.21 45.37 -4.34
C PRO A 503 -0.62 44.14 -4.76
N ASN A 504 -1.24 43.50 -3.80
CA ASN A 504 -2.23 42.44 -4.07
C ASN A 504 -3.39 42.59 -3.07
N PRO A 505 -4.56 43.03 -3.50
CA PRO A 505 -5.02 43.27 -4.88
C PRO A 505 -4.29 44.41 -5.62
N ALA A 506 -4.15 44.25 -6.97
CA ALA A 506 -3.44 45.14 -7.86
C ALA A 506 -4.39 45.85 -8.86
N ASN A 507 -4.06 47.08 -9.27
CA ASN A 507 -4.87 47.84 -10.22
C ASN A 507 -4.21 47.99 -11.60
N GLU A 508 -3.18 48.79 -11.73
CA GLU A 508 -2.52 49.07 -13.02
C GLU A 508 -1.25 48.21 -13.19
N ASN A 509 -0.53 47.99 -12.10
CA ASN A 509 0.75 47.30 -12.10
C ASN A 509 0.84 46.35 -10.93
N ILE A 510 1.67 45.33 -11.09
CA ILE A 510 2.09 44.41 -10.02
C ILE A 510 3.62 44.35 -9.99
N THR A 511 4.19 44.46 -8.81
CA THR A 511 5.63 44.33 -8.60
C THR A 511 5.96 42.90 -8.19
N VAL A 512 6.96 42.35 -8.85
CA VAL A 512 7.52 41.00 -8.61
C VAL A 512 8.87 41.18 -7.94
N GLN A 513 9.03 40.68 -6.73
CA GLN A 513 10.31 40.65 -6.03
C GLN A 513 10.71 39.21 -5.81
N ILE A 514 11.92 38.83 -6.27
CA ILE A 514 12.48 37.47 -6.12
C ILE A 514 13.88 37.56 -5.53
N SER A 515 14.11 36.85 -4.44
CA SER A 515 15.40 36.84 -3.74
C SER A 515 16.34 35.69 -4.16
N SER A 516 15.86 34.70 -4.93
CA SER A 516 16.57 33.46 -5.22
C SER A 516 16.98 33.24 -6.69
N ILE A 517 16.68 34.19 -7.60
CA ILE A 517 17.08 34.13 -9.01
C ILE A 517 18.14 35.17 -9.29
N THR A 518 19.24 34.76 -9.88
CA THR A 518 20.28 35.61 -10.45
C THR A 518 20.28 35.42 -11.96
N GLY A 519 19.84 36.41 -12.73
CA GLY A 519 19.75 36.37 -14.20
C GLY A 519 18.35 36.69 -14.72
N ASP A 520 18.20 36.63 -16.04
CA ASP A 520 16.91 36.91 -16.69
C ASP A 520 15.94 35.75 -16.48
N TYR A 521 14.66 36.09 -16.34
CA TYR A 521 13.59 35.09 -16.17
C TYR A 521 12.29 35.51 -16.88
N MET A 522 11.39 34.54 -17.12
CA MET A 522 10.11 34.78 -17.77
C MET A 522 9.00 34.85 -16.74
N ALA A 523 8.15 35.84 -16.85
CA ALA A 523 6.89 35.95 -16.12
C ALA A 523 5.72 35.67 -17.07
N ASN A 524 4.95 34.61 -16.76
CA ASN A 524 3.76 34.22 -17.49
C ASN A 524 2.53 34.41 -16.60
N ILE A 525 1.56 35.20 -17.04
CA ILE A 525 0.31 35.43 -16.31
C ILE A 525 -0.82 34.71 -17.01
N TYR A 526 -1.58 33.92 -16.22
CA TYR A 526 -2.71 33.12 -16.66
C TYR A 526 -4.00 33.62 -16.02
N ASP A 527 -5.09 33.60 -16.77
CA ASP A 527 -6.42 33.84 -16.22
C ASP A 527 -6.96 32.61 -15.45
N ALA A 528 -8.11 32.73 -14.78
CA ALA A 528 -8.72 31.66 -13.98
C ALA A 528 -9.11 30.40 -14.79
N ARG A 529 -9.02 30.45 -16.12
CA ARG A 529 -9.23 29.29 -17.02
C ARG A 529 -7.93 28.67 -17.49
N GLY A 530 -6.79 29.09 -16.96
CA GLY A 530 -5.46 28.62 -17.37
C GLY A 530 -4.96 29.18 -18.72
N ARG A 531 -5.63 30.20 -19.29
CA ARG A 531 -5.21 30.83 -20.53
C ARG A 531 -4.12 31.86 -20.26
N LEU A 532 -2.99 31.73 -20.94
CA LEU A 532 -1.90 32.71 -20.93
C LEU A 532 -2.38 34.08 -21.46
N VAL A 533 -2.24 35.12 -20.64
CA VAL A 533 -2.70 36.48 -20.97
C VAL A 533 -1.58 37.52 -21.07
N ILE A 534 -0.48 37.33 -20.34
CA ILE A 534 0.74 38.12 -20.43
C ILE A 534 1.95 37.22 -20.36
N THR A 535 2.95 37.51 -21.20
CA THR A 535 4.31 36.98 -21.10
C THR A 535 5.28 38.12 -21.15
N GLN A 536 6.17 38.23 -20.17
CA GLN A 536 7.17 39.29 -20.08
C GLN A 536 8.50 38.73 -19.61
N LYS A 537 9.58 39.07 -20.31
CA LYS A 537 10.92 38.83 -19.84
C LYS A 537 11.30 39.88 -18.79
N LEU A 538 11.78 39.43 -17.65
CA LEU A 538 12.20 40.27 -16.53
C LEU A 538 13.72 40.09 -16.32
N SER A 539 14.37 41.17 -15.85
CA SER A 539 15.80 41.14 -15.57
C SER A 539 16.09 40.69 -14.15
N GLY A 540 17.31 40.15 -13.91
CA GLY A 540 17.74 39.64 -12.60
C GLY A 540 17.94 40.70 -11.50
N THR A 541 17.17 41.77 -11.54
CA THR A 541 17.07 42.74 -10.44
C THR A 541 16.08 42.26 -9.39
N SER A 542 16.29 42.67 -8.14
CA SER A 542 15.45 42.21 -7.01
C SER A 542 13.97 42.61 -7.14
N GLU A 543 13.64 43.60 -7.96
CA GLU A 543 12.27 44.06 -8.19
C GLU A 543 12.00 44.36 -9.66
N ASN A 544 10.87 43.86 -10.16
CA ASN A 544 10.40 44.10 -11.52
C ASN A 544 8.90 44.47 -11.49
N THR A 545 8.48 45.40 -12.33
CA THR A 545 7.08 45.83 -12.45
C THR A 545 6.47 45.28 -13.75
N ILE A 546 5.28 44.68 -13.66
CA ILE A 546 4.49 44.20 -14.78
C ILE A 546 3.21 45.02 -14.89
N GLY A 547 2.96 45.61 -16.07
CA GLY A 547 1.73 46.29 -16.37
C GLY A 547 0.57 45.31 -16.56
N ILE A 548 -0.50 45.49 -15.78
CA ILE A 548 -1.71 44.65 -15.82
C ILE A 548 -2.98 45.46 -16.09
N SER A 549 -2.86 46.72 -16.51
CA SER A 549 -4.01 47.58 -16.79
C SER A 549 -4.96 47.04 -17.85
N GLY A 550 -4.46 46.24 -18.81
CA GLY A 550 -5.25 45.57 -19.85
C GLY A 550 -6.02 44.34 -19.40
N LEU A 551 -5.80 43.85 -18.17
CA LEU A 551 -6.51 42.70 -17.64
C LEU A 551 -7.88 43.09 -17.08
N LYS A 552 -8.87 42.22 -17.23
CA LYS A 552 -10.18 42.34 -16.59
C LYS A 552 -10.07 42.11 -15.09
N LYS A 553 -11.02 42.66 -14.31
CA LYS A 553 -11.11 42.33 -12.88
C LYS A 553 -11.27 40.82 -12.67
N GLY A 554 -10.51 40.27 -11.76
CA GLY A 554 -10.55 38.82 -11.48
C GLY A 554 -9.28 38.27 -10.84
N LEU A 555 -9.27 36.96 -10.63
CA LEU A 555 -8.13 36.18 -10.11
C LEU A 555 -7.22 35.78 -11.27
N TYR A 556 -5.92 35.92 -11.05
CA TYR A 556 -4.86 35.57 -11.98
C TYR A 556 -3.76 34.80 -11.28
N LEU A 557 -3.06 33.95 -12.05
CA LEU A 557 -1.85 33.24 -11.64
C LEU A 557 -0.66 33.85 -12.38
N ILE A 558 0.42 34.13 -11.68
CA ILE A 558 1.71 34.44 -12.25
C ILE A 558 2.68 33.32 -12.01
N ASN A 559 3.29 32.82 -13.08
CA ASN A 559 4.37 31.86 -13.06
C ASN A 559 5.67 32.51 -13.50
N ILE A 560 6.70 32.41 -12.66
CA ILE A 560 8.04 32.93 -12.90
C ILE A 560 8.99 31.77 -13.10
N THR A 561 9.73 31.73 -14.21
CA THR A 561 10.67 30.65 -14.50
C THR A 561 11.95 31.16 -15.17
N ASP A 562 13.08 30.55 -14.76
CA ASP A 562 14.41 30.71 -15.39
C ASP A 562 14.75 29.53 -16.32
N GLY A 563 13.85 28.57 -16.49
CA GLY A 563 14.03 27.36 -17.28
C GLY A 563 14.43 26.14 -16.43
N GLU A 564 15.01 26.33 -15.25
CA GLU A 564 15.38 25.25 -14.31
C GLU A 564 14.48 25.27 -13.07
N ARG A 565 14.05 26.45 -12.65
CA ARG A 565 13.20 26.67 -11.47
C ARG A 565 11.92 27.36 -11.88
N SER A 566 10.84 27.10 -11.15
CA SER A 566 9.52 27.70 -11.40
C SER A 566 8.86 28.11 -10.08
N PHE A 567 8.34 29.31 -10.03
CA PHE A 567 7.62 29.88 -8.88
C PHE A 567 6.26 30.35 -9.34
N THR A 568 5.21 29.98 -8.64
CA THR A 568 3.84 30.36 -9.00
C THR A 568 3.16 31.04 -7.83
N LYS A 569 2.51 32.15 -8.09
CA LYS A 569 1.73 32.91 -7.09
C LYS A 569 0.47 33.51 -7.70
N ARG A 570 -0.56 33.69 -6.88
CA ARG A 570 -1.83 34.27 -7.31
C ARG A 570 -1.91 35.75 -6.93
N PHE A 571 -2.64 36.55 -7.74
CA PHE A 571 -3.00 37.91 -7.41
C PHE A 571 -4.41 38.24 -7.91
N VAL A 572 -5.01 39.27 -7.29
CA VAL A 572 -6.33 39.78 -7.66
C VAL A 572 -6.18 41.10 -8.40
N LYS A 573 -6.73 41.19 -9.62
CA LYS A 573 -6.88 42.44 -10.39
C LYS A 573 -8.21 43.07 -10.00
N GLN A 574 -8.12 44.34 -9.55
CA GLN A 574 -9.29 45.22 -9.24
C GLN A 574 -9.74 46.06 -10.41
#